data_b4cfaf7a9b97f8b4fe46f7a11c8c67e3
#
_entry.id   b4cfaf7a9b97f8b4fe46f7a11c8c67e3
#
_cell.length_a   1.000
_cell.length_b   1.000
_cell.length_c   1.000
_cell.angle_alpha   90.00
_cell.angle_beta   90.00
_cell.angle_gamma   90.00
#
_symmetry.space_group_name_H-M   'P 1'
#
loop_
_entity.id
_entity.type
_entity.pdbx_description
1 polymer ?
#
loop_
_entity_poly.entity_id
_entity_poly.type
_entity_poly.pdbx_seq_one_letter_code
_entity_poly.pdbx_strand_id
1 'polypeptide(L)' 'MKKKNNILRFEFIDNQRECPEKTFLEKHFNVSEDEDPMPIEEYYYFCKFFAAAYGYTEKTIEEWFGNY' A
#
# COMPACT_ATOMS: atom_id res chain seq x y z
N MET A 1 -1.49 12.89 25.20
CA MET A 1 -2.03 11.78 24.43
C MET A 1 -0.90 11.00 23.78
N LYS A 2 -0.86 9.70 24.00
CA LYS A 2 0.15 8.87 23.39
C LYS A 2 -0.21 8.61 21.93
N LYS A 3 0.77 8.71 21.05
CA LYS A 3 0.61 8.33 19.65
C LYS A 3 1.26 6.98 19.42
N LYS A 4 0.64 6.20 18.57
CA LYS A 4 1.17 4.90 18.16
C LYS A 4 1.67 4.98 16.74
N ASN A 5 2.78 4.32 16.47
CA ASN A 5 3.32 4.20 15.13
C ASN A 5 2.82 2.91 14.51
N ASN A 6 1.83 3.02 13.63
CA ASN A 6 1.30 1.88 12.89
C ASN A 6 2.01 1.76 11.56
N ILE A 7 2.24 0.53 11.13
CA ILE A 7 2.95 0.25 9.90
C ILE A 7 2.05 -0.56 8.98
N LEU A 8 1.83 -0.06 7.77
CA LEU A 8 1.17 -0.81 6.71
C LEU A 8 2.22 -1.23 5.71
N ARG A 9 2.26 -2.53 5.42
CA ARG A 9 3.21 -3.07 4.47
C ARG A 9 2.51 -4.03 3.51
N PHE A 10 2.71 -3.81 2.22
CA PHE A 10 2.29 -4.74 1.17
C PHE A 10 3.55 -5.34 0.55
N GLU A 11 3.51 -6.63 0.29
CA GLU A 11 4.66 -7.36 -0.24
C GLU A 11 4.19 -8.39 -1.25
N PHE A 12 4.89 -8.45 -2.38
CA PHE A 12 4.65 -9.46 -3.40
C PHE A 12 5.99 -10.13 -3.74
N ILE A 13 5.99 -11.44 -3.70
CA ILE A 13 7.18 -12.23 -4.03
C ILE A 13 6.86 -13.07 -5.27
N ASP A 14 7.61 -12.83 -6.35
CA ASP A 14 7.46 -13.59 -7.59
C ASP A 14 8.45 -14.76 -7.57
N ASN A 15 7.90 -15.96 -7.38
CA ASN A 15 8.70 -17.20 -7.33
C ASN A 15 8.76 -17.92 -8.66
N GLN A 16 8.26 -17.34 -9.73
CA GLN A 16 8.27 -17.98 -11.05
C GLN A 16 9.62 -17.88 -11.75
N ARG A 17 10.51 -17.04 -11.25
CA ARG A 17 11.85 -16.84 -11.81
C ARG A 17 12.89 -17.60 -11.01
N GLU A 18 14.03 -17.89 -11.64
CA GLU A 18 15.16 -18.52 -10.95
C GLU A 18 15.64 -17.67 -9.78
N CYS A 19 15.60 -16.35 -9.95
CA CYS A 19 15.89 -15.40 -8.88
C CYS A 19 14.58 -14.69 -8.52
N PRO A 20 13.92 -15.08 -7.44
CA PRO A 20 12.66 -14.44 -7.05
C PRO A 20 12.83 -12.93 -6.86
N GLU A 21 11.92 -12.17 -7.44
CA GLU A 21 11.88 -10.73 -7.24
C GLU A 21 10.85 -10.40 -6.16
N LYS A 22 11.16 -9.41 -5.36
CA LYS A 22 10.30 -8.97 -4.29
C LYS A 22 9.96 -7.50 -4.48
N THR A 23 8.67 -7.22 -4.51
CA THR A 23 8.17 -5.85 -4.54
C THR A 23 7.47 -5.57 -3.22
N PHE A 24 7.82 -4.48 -2.57
CA PHE A 24 7.14 -4.11 -1.33
C PHE A 24 6.99 -2.61 -1.22
N LEU A 25 5.99 -2.22 -0.46
CA LEU A 25 5.72 -0.82 -0.13
C LEU A 25 5.33 -0.77 1.34
N GLU A 26 5.92 0.15 2.07
CA GLU A 26 5.70 0.29 3.50
C GLU A 26 5.45 1.75 3.83
N LYS A 27 4.46 2.00 4.68
CA LYS A 27 4.15 3.34 5.13
C LYS A 27 3.89 3.34 6.64
N HIS A 28 4.41 4.35 7.31
CA HIS A 28 4.30 4.52 8.75
C HIS A 28 3.30 5.63 9.06
N PHE A 29 2.44 5.38 10.05
CA PHE A 29 1.42 6.33 10.47
C PHE A 29 1.55 6.57 11.97
N ASN A 30 1.59 7.84 12.36
CA ASN A 30 1.51 8.23 13.76
C ASN A 30 0.07 8.62 14.04
N VAL A 31 -0.64 7.77 14.78
CA VAL A 31 -2.05 7.99 15.09
C VAL A 31 -2.25 8.04 16.59
N SER A 32 -3.27 8.78 17.04
CA SER A 32 -3.67 8.82 18.44
C SER A 32 -4.38 7.52 18.81
N GLU A 33 -4.35 7.16 20.09
CA GLU A 33 -5.00 5.94 20.57
C GLU A 33 -6.49 5.90 20.28
N ASP A 34 -7.13 7.08 20.23
CA ASP A 34 -8.57 7.21 20.02
C ASP A 34 -8.98 7.22 18.55
N GLU A 35 -8.01 7.27 17.63
CA GLU A 35 -8.29 7.31 16.20
C GLU A 35 -8.25 5.91 15.59
N ASP A 36 -8.86 5.78 14.41
CA ASP A 36 -8.70 4.57 13.62
C ASP A 36 -7.22 4.32 13.34
N PRO A 37 -6.81 3.06 13.21
CA PRO A 37 -5.40 2.75 12.94
C PRO A 37 -4.87 3.48 11.71
N MET A 38 -5.76 3.79 10.78
CA MET A 38 -5.42 4.47 9.54
C MET A 38 -6.71 4.94 8.87
N PRO A 39 -6.72 6.17 8.31
CA PRO A 39 -7.87 6.61 7.51
C PRO A 39 -8.05 5.73 6.29
N ILE A 40 -9.31 5.43 5.94
CA ILE A 40 -9.60 4.56 4.79
C ILE A 40 -9.07 5.14 3.49
N GLU A 41 -9.03 6.46 3.37
CA GLU A 41 -8.48 7.12 2.19
C GLU A 41 -7.00 6.80 2.00
N GLU A 42 -6.24 6.79 3.09
CA GLU A 42 -4.82 6.45 3.05
C GLU A 42 -4.62 4.99 2.62
N TYR A 43 -5.46 4.10 3.12
CA TYR A 43 -5.41 2.69 2.71
C TYR A 43 -5.68 2.55 1.22
N TYR A 44 -6.69 3.26 0.72
CA TYR A 44 -7.05 3.23 -0.70
C TYR A 44 -5.88 3.70 -1.58
N TYR A 45 -5.30 4.85 -1.23
CA TYR A 45 -4.17 5.39 -1.98
C TYR A 45 -2.95 4.48 -1.90
N PHE A 46 -2.74 3.86 -0.75
CA PHE A 46 -1.62 2.94 -0.58
C PHE A 46 -1.75 1.74 -1.51
N CYS A 47 -2.94 1.17 -1.63
CA CYS A 47 -3.20 0.07 -2.56
C CYS A 47 -2.91 0.49 -4.00
N LYS A 48 -3.33 1.70 -4.36
CA LYS A 48 -3.11 2.26 -5.69
C LYS A 48 -1.62 2.44 -5.98
N PHE A 49 -0.88 2.97 -5.01
CA PHE A 49 0.57 3.12 -5.15
C PHE A 49 1.28 1.78 -5.25
N PHE A 50 0.84 0.79 -4.49
CA PHE A 50 1.44 -0.53 -4.56
C PHE A 50 1.22 -1.17 -5.93
N ALA A 51 0.03 -0.99 -6.52
CA ALA A 51 -0.25 -1.48 -7.85
C ALA A 51 0.71 -0.85 -8.89
N ALA A 52 0.96 0.46 -8.76
CA ALA A 52 1.91 1.14 -9.62
C ALA A 52 3.34 0.63 -9.42
N ALA A 53 3.74 0.41 -8.17
CA ALA A 53 5.07 -0.11 -7.85
C ALA A 53 5.27 -1.53 -8.38
N TYR A 54 4.20 -2.33 -8.37
CA TYR A 54 4.25 -3.68 -8.91
C TYR A 54 4.46 -3.68 -10.43
N GLY A 55 3.93 -2.67 -11.13
CA GLY A 55 4.13 -2.52 -12.56
C GLY A 55 2.88 -2.41 -13.40
N TYR A 56 1.70 -2.30 -12.78
CA TYR A 56 0.49 -2.08 -13.55
C TYR A 56 0.49 -0.71 -14.20
N THR A 57 -0.07 -0.63 -15.42
CA THR A 57 -0.16 0.65 -16.12
C THR A 57 -1.19 1.55 -15.44
N GLU A 58 -1.04 2.86 -15.66
CA GLU A 58 -1.98 3.83 -15.17
C GLU A 58 -3.42 3.55 -15.61
N LYS A 59 -3.57 3.12 -16.85
CA LYS A 59 -4.88 2.76 -17.41
C LYS A 59 -5.53 1.61 -16.62
N THR A 60 -4.77 0.55 -16.35
CA THR A 60 -5.28 -0.58 -15.58
C THR A 60 -5.64 -0.17 -14.16
N ILE A 61 -4.82 0.66 -13.54
CA ILE A 61 -5.06 1.15 -12.19
C ILE A 61 -6.35 1.97 -12.16
N GLU A 62 -6.56 2.86 -13.12
CA GLU A 62 -7.77 3.66 -13.20
C GLU A 62 -9.02 2.80 -13.41
N GLU A 63 -8.93 1.74 -14.22
CA GLU A 63 -10.06 0.85 -14.47
C GLU A 63 -10.52 0.14 -13.20
N TRP A 64 -9.59 -0.28 -12.34
CA TRP A 64 -9.91 -1.08 -11.15
C TRP A 64 -10.08 -0.25 -9.89
N PHE A 65 -9.32 0.82 -9.74
CA PHE A 65 -9.38 1.68 -8.55
C PHE A 65 -10.20 2.94 -8.76
N GLY A 66 -10.54 3.23 -10.00
CA GLY A 66 -11.26 4.44 -10.33
C GLY A 66 -10.36 5.67 -10.38
N ASN A 67 -10.93 6.74 -10.90
CA ASN A 67 -10.24 8.02 -11.03
C ASN A 67 -10.65 8.88 -9.83
N TYR A 68 -9.81 8.91 -8.84
CA TYR A 68 -10.12 9.57 -7.56
C TYR A 68 -9.27 10.82 -7.39
#